data_d3b00c2f4ce888fe780560ce5123b0f6
#
_entry.id   d3b00c2f4ce888fe780560ce5123b0f6
#
_cell.length_a   1.000
_cell.length_b   1.000
_cell.length_c   1.000
_cell.angle_alpha   90.00
_cell.angle_beta   90.00
_cell.angle_gamma   90.00
#
_symmetry.space_group_name_H-M   'P 1'
#
loop_
_entity.id
_entity.type
_entity.pdbx_description
1 polymer ?
#
loop_
_entity_poly.entity_id
_entity_poly.type
_entity_poly.pdbx_seq_one_letter_code
_entity_poly.pdbx_strand_id
1 'polypeptide(L)'
;MDIDAKLRPLYLTQILKERTDEDHYLTTPQLCAILKDEYGMETHRTTIKSDIEMLQQAGIGIQAVRSSQNQYNFIDREFDIAELKLLIDAVESSKFITKSKSEQLVAKLTSFAGAFKGRELKRNLAVDGRIKPE
;
A
#
# COMPACT_ATOMS: atom_id res chain seq x y z
N MET A 1 -25.93 -10.45 -11.14
CA MET A 1 -25.15 -9.60 -10.25
C MET A 1 -23.92 -9.09 -11.01
N ASP A 2 -23.71 -7.81 -10.95
CA ASP A 2 -22.58 -7.17 -11.63
C ASP A 2 -21.26 -7.62 -11.03
N ILE A 3 -20.37 -8.15 -11.88
CA ILE A 3 -19.04 -8.60 -11.42
C ILE A 3 -18.21 -7.41 -10.92
N ASP A 4 -18.40 -6.21 -11.49
CA ASP A 4 -17.72 -5.00 -11.05
C ASP A 4 -18.06 -4.67 -9.58
N ALA A 5 -19.31 -4.89 -9.19
CA ALA A 5 -19.72 -4.64 -7.80
C ALA A 5 -19.00 -5.56 -6.81
N LYS A 6 -18.59 -6.75 -7.26
CA LYS A 6 -17.84 -7.69 -6.41
C LYS A 6 -16.35 -7.41 -6.43
N LEU A 7 -15.80 -7.03 -7.57
CA LEU A 7 -14.38 -6.76 -7.74
C LEU A 7 -13.95 -5.41 -7.19
N ARG A 8 -14.81 -4.41 -7.29
CA ARG A 8 -14.47 -3.04 -6.91
C ARG A 8 -13.94 -2.92 -5.47
N PRO A 9 -14.58 -3.53 -4.45
CA PRO A 9 -14.03 -3.46 -3.09
C PRO A 9 -12.63 -4.05 -2.98
N LEU A 10 -12.34 -5.12 -3.71
CA LEU A 10 -11.01 -5.73 -3.74
C LEU A 10 -9.98 -4.76 -4.35
N TYR A 11 -10.34 -4.12 -5.44
CA TYR A 11 -9.47 -3.13 -6.08
C TYR A 11 -9.26 -1.91 -5.20
N LEU A 12 -10.32 -1.43 -4.53
CA LEU A 12 -10.20 -0.31 -3.59
C LEU A 12 -9.24 -0.64 -2.46
N THR A 13 -9.31 -1.85 -1.92
CA THR A 13 -8.39 -2.30 -0.88
C THR A 13 -6.95 -2.26 -1.37
N GLN A 14 -6.69 -2.80 -2.56
CA GLN A 14 -5.34 -2.81 -3.15
C GLN A 14 -4.83 -1.39 -3.42
N ILE A 15 -5.67 -0.53 -3.99
CA ILE A 15 -5.30 0.85 -4.30
C ILE A 15 -4.90 1.59 -3.03
N LEU A 16 -5.72 1.50 -2.00
CA LEU A 16 -5.45 2.19 -0.74
C LEU A 16 -4.21 1.63 -0.05
N LYS A 17 -4.05 0.33 -0.06
CA LYS A 17 -2.90 -0.32 0.55
C LYS A 17 -1.59 0.08 -0.13
N GLU A 18 -1.59 0.19 -1.45
CA GLU A 18 -0.39 0.55 -2.23
C GLU A 18 -0.10 2.05 -2.23
N ARG A 19 -1.13 2.89 -2.31
CA ARG A 19 -0.98 4.32 -2.63
C ARG A 19 -1.27 5.27 -1.48
N THR A 20 -1.61 4.74 -0.32
CA THR A 20 -1.84 5.56 0.87
C THR A 20 -1.05 5.01 2.05
N ASP A 21 -0.97 5.83 3.09
CA ASP A 21 -0.38 5.46 4.38
C ASP A 21 -0.89 6.45 5.42
N GLU A 22 -0.24 6.53 6.57
CA GLU A 22 -0.66 7.42 7.65
C GLU A 22 -0.61 8.91 7.25
N ASP A 23 0.25 9.25 6.30
CA ASP A 23 0.50 10.62 5.90
C ASP A 23 -0.03 10.96 4.50
N HIS A 24 -0.51 9.99 3.76
CA HIS A 24 -0.95 10.16 2.37
C HIS A 24 -2.35 9.58 2.20
N TYR A 25 -3.22 10.37 1.59
CA TYR A 25 -4.65 10.07 1.44
C TYR A 25 -5.04 10.09 -0.03
N LEU A 26 -6.12 9.39 -0.36
CA LEU A 26 -6.78 9.53 -1.65
C LEU A 26 -8.21 10.03 -1.41
N THR A 27 -8.63 10.99 -2.24
CA THR A 27 -9.99 11.51 -2.21
C THR A 27 -10.93 10.62 -3.02
N THR A 28 -12.23 10.81 -2.83
CA THR A 28 -13.24 10.09 -3.62
C THR A 28 -13.05 10.31 -5.13
N PRO A 29 -12.86 11.55 -5.63
CA PRO A 29 -12.61 11.74 -7.06
C PRO A 29 -11.35 11.04 -7.55
N GLN A 30 -10.29 11.00 -6.75
CA GLN A 30 -9.06 10.30 -7.12
C GLN A 30 -9.29 8.79 -7.22
N LEU A 31 -10.04 8.21 -6.30
CA LEU A 31 -10.39 6.79 -6.36
C LEU A 31 -11.24 6.47 -7.58
N CYS A 32 -12.22 7.32 -7.89
CA CYS A 32 -13.03 7.16 -9.10
C CYS A 32 -12.17 7.20 -10.37
N ALA A 33 -11.21 8.13 -10.43
CA ALA A 33 -10.31 8.27 -11.57
C ALA A 33 -9.42 7.03 -11.74
N ILE A 34 -8.88 6.52 -10.66
CA ILE A 34 -8.03 5.31 -10.70
C ILE A 34 -8.84 4.11 -11.18
N LEU A 35 -10.05 3.93 -10.63
CA LEU A 35 -10.91 2.82 -11.04
C LEU A 35 -11.25 2.89 -12.52
N LYS A 36 -11.52 4.09 -13.03
CA LYS A 36 -11.83 4.29 -14.45
C LYS A 36 -10.59 4.04 -15.32
N ASP A 37 -9.47 4.70 -15.00
CA ASP A 37 -8.28 4.70 -15.86
C ASP A 37 -7.54 3.37 -15.85
N GLU A 38 -7.48 2.71 -14.71
CA GLU A 38 -6.66 1.50 -14.55
C GLU A 38 -7.48 0.21 -14.55
N TYR A 39 -8.75 0.28 -14.17
CA TYR A 39 -9.60 -0.91 -14.06
C TYR A 39 -10.83 -0.87 -14.97
N GLY A 40 -11.02 0.22 -15.72
CA GLY A 40 -12.13 0.35 -16.65
C GLY A 40 -13.51 0.39 -15.98
N MET A 41 -13.57 0.83 -14.74
CA MET A 41 -14.81 0.89 -13.96
C MET A 41 -15.31 2.31 -13.80
N GLU A 42 -16.49 2.61 -14.35
CA GLU A 42 -17.18 3.85 -14.05
C GLU A 42 -17.86 3.69 -12.69
N THR A 43 -17.51 4.54 -11.74
CA THR A 43 -17.98 4.41 -10.36
C THR A 43 -18.49 5.76 -9.84
N HIS A 44 -19.68 5.74 -9.27
CA HIS A 44 -20.26 6.91 -8.65
C HIS A 44 -19.69 7.09 -7.23
N ARG A 45 -19.54 8.34 -6.79
CA ARG A 45 -18.94 8.62 -5.48
C ARG A 45 -19.73 8.04 -4.30
N THR A 46 -21.06 7.94 -4.40
CA THR A 46 -21.84 7.29 -3.34
C THR A 46 -21.54 5.81 -3.23
N THR A 47 -21.19 5.18 -4.35
CA THR A 47 -20.79 3.77 -4.38
C THR A 47 -19.43 3.59 -3.69
N ILE A 48 -18.48 4.52 -3.91
CA ILE A 48 -17.19 4.48 -3.21
C ILE A 48 -17.40 4.52 -1.70
N LYS A 49 -18.21 5.45 -1.23
CA LYS A 49 -18.51 5.58 0.20
C LYS A 49 -19.12 4.29 0.77
N SER A 50 -20.09 3.73 0.07
CA SER A 50 -20.75 2.48 0.46
C SER A 50 -19.76 1.31 0.52
N ASP A 51 -18.91 1.16 -0.50
CA ASP A 51 -17.90 0.11 -0.53
C ASP A 51 -16.89 0.26 0.61
N ILE A 52 -16.42 1.49 0.87
CA ILE A 52 -15.47 1.74 1.96
C ILE A 52 -16.10 1.38 3.31
N GLU A 53 -17.35 1.78 3.54
CA GLU A 53 -18.05 1.44 4.78
C GLU A 53 -18.16 -0.08 4.96
N MET A 54 -18.45 -0.79 3.88
CA MET A 54 -18.50 -2.26 3.91
C MET A 54 -17.14 -2.86 4.25
N LEU A 55 -16.08 -2.35 3.65
CA LEU A 55 -14.70 -2.82 3.93
C LEU A 55 -14.31 -2.57 5.39
N GLN A 56 -14.65 -1.39 5.91
CA GLN A 56 -14.43 -1.07 7.32
C GLN A 56 -15.19 -2.03 8.24
N GLN A 57 -16.42 -2.33 7.90
CA GLN A 57 -17.25 -3.27 8.65
C GLN A 57 -16.66 -4.68 8.62
N ALA A 58 -16.01 -5.05 7.52
CA ALA A 58 -15.33 -6.33 7.39
C ALA A 58 -13.99 -6.40 8.15
N GLY A 59 -13.56 -5.29 8.74
CA GLY A 59 -12.32 -5.24 9.52
C GLY A 59 -11.10 -4.75 8.76
N ILE A 60 -11.29 -4.23 7.55
CA ILE A 60 -10.17 -3.64 6.78
C ILE A 60 -9.86 -2.26 7.36
N GLY A 61 -8.61 -2.03 7.72
CA GLY A 61 -8.18 -0.81 8.41
C GLY A 61 -8.08 0.40 7.50
N ILE A 62 -9.21 0.92 7.07
CA ILE A 62 -9.31 2.14 6.26
C ILE A 62 -9.84 3.25 7.14
N GLN A 63 -9.11 4.37 7.18
CA GLN A 63 -9.55 5.58 7.87
C GLN A 63 -10.23 6.50 6.87
N ALA A 64 -11.35 7.08 7.26
CA ALA A 64 -12.04 8.09 6.49
C ALA A 64 -11.90 9.42 7.22
N VAL A 65 -11.35 10.43 6.55
CA VAL A 65 -11.18 11.77 7.09
C VAL A 65 -12.06 12.72 6.31
N ARG A 66 -12.91 13.45 7.01
CA ARG A 66 -13.78 14.46 6.38
C ARG A 66 -13.10 15.83 6.39
N SER A 67 -12.96 16.41 5.20
CA SER A 67 -12.60 17.80 5.02
C SER A 67 -13.54 18.37 3.97
N SER A 68 -13.08 19.17 3.02
CA SER A 68 -13.92 19.61 1.89
C SER A 68 -14.41 18.44 1.05
N GLN A 69 -13.64 17.34 1.04
CA GLN A 69 -14.00 16.07 0.41
C GLN A 69 -13.65 14.94 1.37
N ASN A 70 -14.29 13.79 1.20
CA ASN A 70 -13.90 12.60 1.92
C ASN A 70 -12.52 12.14 1.42
N GLN A 71 -11.63 11.84 2.36
CA GLN A 71 -10.28 11.35 2.10
C GLN A 71 -10.10 10.04 2.83
N TYR A 72 -9.42 9.10 2.19
CA TYR A 72 -9.26 7.76 2.71
C TYR A 72 -7.79 7.37 2.74
N ASN A 73 -7.40 6.65 3.78
CA ASN A 73 -6.05 6.09 3.86
C ASN A 73 -6.08 4.75 4.57
N PHE A 74 -5.12 3.91 4.22
CA PHE A 74 -4.94 2.59 4.83
C PHE A 74 -4.02 2.73 6.04
N ILE A 75 -4.47 2.26 7.22
CA ILE A 75 -3.74 2.44 8.48
C ILE A 75 -3.39 1.11 9.15
N ASP A 76 -3.87 -0.01 8.63
CA ASP A 76 -3.71 -1.31 9.26
C ASP A 76 -2.55 -2.08 8.64
N ARG A 77 -1.32 -1.56 8.82
CA ARG A 77 -0.11 -2.17 8.29
C ARG A 77 0.31 -3.37 9.13
N GLU A 78 0.74 -4.44 8.47
CA GLU A 78 1.26 -5.62 9.15
C GLU A 78 2.56 -5.31 9.90
N PHE A 79 3.38 -4.41 9.33
CA PHE A 79 4.64 -3.97 9.92
C PHE A 79 4.71 -2.45 9.91
N ASP A 80 5.20 -1.86 10.97
CA ASP A 80 5.55 -0.44 10.97
C ASP A 80 6.94 -0.25 10.32
N ILE A 81 7.33 1.01 10.11
CA ILE A 81 8.59 1.34 9.43
C ILE A 81 9.81 0.84 10.22
N ALA A 82 9.78 0.95 11.54
CA ALA A 82 10.89 0.49 12.38
C ALA A 82 11.06 -1.03 12.28
N GLU A 83 9.95 -1.77 12.27
CA GLU A 83 9.97 -3.22 12.10
C GLU A 83 10.50 -3.60 10.72
N LEU A 84 10.06 -2.91 9.67
CA LEU A 84 10.56 -3.16 8.31
C LEU A 84 12.05 -2.91 8.19
N LYS A 85 12.55 -1.82 8.78
CA LYS A 85 13.99 -1.52 8.79
C LYS A 85 14.77 -2.63 9.47
N LEU A 86 14.28 -3.12 10.59
CA LEU A 86 14.92 -4.22 11.31
C LEU A 86 14.99 -5.48 10.45
N LEU A 87 13.88 -5.85 9.82
CA LEU A 87 13.82 -7.03 8.96
C LEU A 87 14.73 -6.89 7.73
N ILE A 88 14.72 -5.73 7.11
CA ILE A 88 15.58 -5.44 5.94
C ILE A 88 17.05 -5.52 6.35
N ASP A 89 17.41 -4.93 7.48
CA ASP A 89 18.78 -4.99 7.99
C ASP A 89 19.21 -6.43 8.23
N ALA A 90 18.34 -7.25 8.79
CA ALA A 90 18.64 -8.65 9.04
C ALA A 90 18.91 -9.41 7.73
N VAL A 91 18.10 -9.15 6.70
CA VAL A 91 18.29 -9.76 5.37
C VAL A 91 19.61 -9.31 4.76
N GLU A 92 19.87 -8.00 4.77
CA GLU A 92 21.07 -7.43 4.14
C GLU A 92 22.36 -7.78 4.86
N SER A 93 22.29 -8.00 6.16
CA SER A 93 23.46 -8.38 6.96
C SER A 93 23.76 -9.88 6.89
N SER A 94 22.82 -10.68 6.42
CA SER A 94 23.01 -12.15 6.37
C SER A 94 24.05 -12.54 5.33
N LYS A 95 25.02 -13.34 5.74
CA LYS A 95 26.05 -13.88 4.86
C LYS A 95 25.58 -15.15 4.14
N PHE A 96 24.43 -15.69 4.54
CA PHE A 96 23.88 -16.92 3.98
C PHE A 96 22.90 -16.67 2.82
N ILE A 97 22.59 -15.41 2.55
CA ILE A 97 21.65 -15.03 1.49
C ILE A 97 22.44 -14.36 0.38
N THR A 98 22.28 -14.84 -0.87
CA THR A 98 22.95 -14.22 -2.02
C THR A 98 22.43 -12.81 -2.25
N LYS A 99 23.19 -12.01 -3.00
CA LYS A 99 22.80 -10.66 -3.36
C LYS A 99 21.45 -10.65 -4.08
N SER A 100 21.27 -11.55 -5.06
CA SER A 100 20.04 -11.65 -5.84
C SER A 100 18.82 -11.97 -4.96
N LYS A 101 18.96 -12.96 -4.06
CA LYS A 101 17.88 -13.33 -3.16
C LYS A 101 17.59 -12.22 -2.14
N SER A 102 18.64 -11.56 -1.67
CA SER A 102 18.51 -10.43 -0.76
C SER A 102 17.70 -9.29 -1.40
N GLU A 103 18.00 -8.95 -2.65
CA GLU A 103 17.27 -7.91 -3.37
C GLU A 103 15.79 -8.26 -3.54
N GLN A 104 15.49 -9.53 -3.82
CA GLN A 104 14.10 -10.00 -3.94
C GLN A 104 13.36 -9.87 -2.61
N LEU A 105 13.98 -10.28 -1.50
CA LEU A 105 13.36 -10.21 -0.18
C LEU A 105 13.16 -8.77 0.27
N VAL A 106 14.15 -7.90 0.03
CA VAL A 106 14.05 -6.48 0.37
C VAL A 106 12.92 -5.83 -0.41
N ALA A 107 12.77 -6.14 -1.70
CA ALA A 107 11.67 -5.63 -2.51
C ALA A 107 10.30 -6.03 -1.94
N LYS A 108 10.17 -7.29 -1.51
CA LYS A 108 8.93 -7.76 -0.88
C LYS A 108 8.66 -7.05 0.44
N LEU A 109 9.68 -6.89 1.26
CA LEU A 109 9.54 -6.22 2.57
C LEU A 109 9.17 -4.74 2.39
N THR A 110 9.82 -4.04 1.47
CA THR A 110 9.51 -2.62 1.25
C THR A 110 8.08 -2.43 0.73
N SER A 111 7.52 -3.41 0.02
CA SER A 111 6.16 -3.31 -0.50
C SER A 111 5.11 -3.25 0.61
N PHE A 112 5.40 -3.78 1.80
CA PHE A 112 4.49 -3.69 2.94
C PHE A 112 4.27 -2.25 3.42
N ALA A 113 5.19 -1.34 3.10
CA ALA A 113 5.11 0.05 3.56
C ALA A 113 4.21 0.94 2.69
N GLY A 114 3.81 0.45 1.52
CA GLY A 114 3.13 1.27 0.52
C GLY A 114 4.12 2.01 -0.37
N ALA A 115 3.61 2.70 -1.39
CA ALA A 115 4.46 3.30 -2.43
C ALA A 115 5.39 4.39 -1.88
N PHE A 116 4.86 5.29 -1.06
CA PHE A 116 5.63 6.45 -0.58
C PHE A 116 6.72 6.04 0.40
N LYS A 117 6.35 5.33 1.46
CA LYS A 117 7.29 4.90 2.49
C LYS A 117 8.23 3.82 1.98
N GLY A 118 7.76 2.99 1.05
CA GLY A 118 8.62 2.02 0.38
C GLY A 118 9.75 2.68 -0.40
N ARG A 119 9.46 3.79 -1.08
CA ARG A 119 10.51 4.55 -1.79
C ARG A 119 11.52 5.18 -0.82
N GLU A 120 11.05 5.69 0.31
CA GLU A 120 11.94 6.22 1.35
C GLU A 120 12.88 5.13 1.87
N LEU A 121 12.35 3.95 2.15
CA LEU A 121 13.16 2.82 2.60
C LEU A 121 14.21 2.45 1.57
N LYS A 122 13.86 2.40 0.29
CA LYS A 122 14.80 2.08 -0.79
C LYS A 122 15.91 3.13 -0.91
N ARG A 123 15.59 4.41 -0.78
CA ARG A 123 16.59 5.47 -0.82
C ARG A 123 17.61 5.35 0.32
N ASN A 124 17.12 5.04 1.52
CA ASN A 124 17.98 4.87 2.69
C ASN A 124 18.91 3.67 2.51
N LEU A 125 18.41 2.58 1.93
CA LEU A 125 19.22 1.40 1.66
C LEU A 125 20.32 1.68 0.64
N ALA A 126 20.02 2.46 -0.39
CA ALA A 126 21.01 2.84 -1.41
C ALA A 126 22.16 3.63 -0.82
N VAL A 127 21.91 4.45 0.20
CA VAL A 127 22.94 5.24 0.90
C VAL A 127 23.85 4.34 1.74
N ASP A 128 23.33 3.29 2.35
CA ASP A 128 24.11 2.38 3.21
C ASP A 128 25.17 1.58 2.46
N GLY A 129 24.94 1.29 1.19
CA GLY A 129 25.96 0.66 0.33
C GLY A 129 26.50 -0.67 0.80
N ARG A 130 25.66 -1.57 1.31
CA ARG A 130 26.08 -2.86 1.82
C ARG A 130 26.46 -3.84 0.72
N ILE A 131 27.52 -4.62 0.95
CA ILE A 131 28.05 -5.58 0.01
C ILE A 131 27.67 -6.99 0.44
N LYS A 132 27.21 -7.81 -0.53
CA LYS A 132 26.85 -9.20 -0.30
C LYS A 132 27.48 -10.11 -1.34
N PRO A 133 27.72 -11.40 -0.97
CA PRO A 133 28.18 -12.38 -1.94
C PRO A 133 27.10 -12.68 -2.98
N GLU A 134 27.51 -13.03 -4.15
CA GLU A 134 26.62 -13.47 -5.22
C GLU A 134 26.20 -14.95 -5.03
#